data_3297ebc6b5e736d797856a83d52e4787
#
_entry.id   3297ebc6b5e736d797856a83d52e4787
#
_cell.length_a   1.000
_cell.length_b   1.000
_cell.length_c   1.000
_cell.angle_alpha   90.00
_cell.angle_beta   90.00
_cell.angle_gamma   90.00
#
_symmetry.space_group_name_H-M   'P 1'
#
loop_
_entity.id
_entity.type
_entity.pdbx_description
1 polymer ?
#
loop_
_entity_poly.entity_id
_entity_poly.type
_entity_poly.pdbx_seq_one_letter_code
_entity_poly.pdbx_strand_id
1 'polypeptide(L)'
;MGPPGNARITSDSIADRFFKELSSTPSRIKTLLAEYRIPRERMADRLRENYQIRDANVLEAMRRIPRHFFVSEALRGRAYGDHALPISFNQTISQPFIVARMTELLGLDKNSRILEIGAGSGYQTAVLSYLAGQVYAIERIGELAREAQARIRELGIYNATVKAFDGTLGWSAHGPYDGILVAAGGPRIPDPLIAQLKVGGRLVIPIGETRESQKLVRVIKCESAHKIEEHGPCQFVPLIGQHGWPEGSRQ
;
A
#
# COMPACT_ATOMS: atom_id res chain seq x y z
N MET A 1 -3.38 -32.86 -37.18
CA MET A 1 -3.84 -32.25 -35.94
C MET A 1 -2.80 -31.21 -35.53
N GLY A 2 -3.09 -29.93 -35.73
CA GLY A 2 -2.20 -28.84 -35.38
C GLY A 2 -2.42 -28.43 -33.90
N PRO A 3 -1.42 -27.78 -33.26
CA PRO A 3 -1.52 -27.40 -31.87
C PRO A 3 -2.57 -26.29 -31.66
N PRO A 4 -3.25 -26.24 -30.50
CA PRO A 4 -4.26 -25.24 -30.23
C PRO A 4 -3.65 -23.85 -30.09
N GLY A 5 -4.27 -22.90 -30.79
CA GLY A 5 -3.83 -21.52 -30.86
C GLY A 5 -3.78 -20.84 -29.48
N ASN A 6 -2.69 -20.12 -29.26
CA ASN A 6 -2.53 -19.15 -28.19
C ASN A 6 -3.63 -18.09 -28.30
N ALA A 7 -4.64 -18.18 -27.45
CA ALA A 7 -5.57 -17.10 -27.23
C ALA A 7 -4.79 -15.94 -26.58
N ARG A 8 -4.48 -14.92 -27.36
CA ARG A 8 -4.05 -13.62 -26.86
C ARG A 8 -5.18 -13.09 -25.98
N ILE A 9 -4.99 -13.14 -24.68
CA ILE A 9 -5.83 -12.42 -23.71
C ILE A 9 -5.60 -10.94 -24.01
N THR A 10 -6.58 -10.33 -24.66
CA THR A 10 -6.61 -8.88 -24.90
C THR A 10 -6.56 -8.18 -23.56
N SER A 11 -5.57 -7.32 -23.40
CA SER A 11 -5.28 -6.53 -22.22
C SER A 11 -6.32 -5.39 -22.07
N ASP A 12 -7.57 -5.69 -21.79
CA ASP A 12 -8.47 -4.77 -21.11
C ASP A 12 -8.02 -4.75 -19.64
N SER A 13 -6.93 -4.02 -19.43
CA SER A 13 -6.24 -3.95 -18.16
C SER A 13 -7.09 -3.14 -17.17
N ILE A 14 -6.89 -3.36 -15.87
CA ILE A 14 -7.39 -2.47 -14.79
C ILE A 14 -7.02 -1.01 -15.11
N ALA A 15 -5.87 -0.79 -15.78
CA ALA A 15 -5.47 0.49 -16.32
C ALA A 15 -6.56 1.11 -17.21
N ASP A 16 -7.13 0.36 -18.16
CA ASP A 16 -8.16 0.89 -19.07
C ASP A 16 -9.48 1.16 -18.35
N ARG A 17 -9.81 0.38 -17.33
CA ARG A 17 -10.99 0.60 -16.49
C ARG A 17 -10.79 1.82 -15.57
N PHE A 18 -9.65 1.92 -14.93
CA PHE A 18 -9.24 3.08 -14.13
C PHE A 18 -9.19 4.36 -14.99
N PHE A 19 -8.73 4.27 -16.26
CA PHE A 19 -8.70 5.42 -17.20
C PHE A 19 -10.02 5.68 -17.93
N LYS A 20 -10.86 4.69 -18.17
CA LYS A 20 -12.22 4.91 -18.65
C LYS A 20 -13.06 5.69 -17.64
N GLU A 21 -12.88 5.37 -16.36
CA GLU A 21 -13.49 6.14 -15.27
C GLU A 21 -12.85 7.53 -15.12
N LEU A 22 -11.54 7.67 -15.36
CA LEU A 22 -10.86 8.98 -15.44
C LEU A 22 -11.28 9.83 -16.65
N SER A 23 -11.87 9.28 -17.70
CA SER A 23 -12.39 10.08 -18.81
C SER A 23 -13.57 10.94 -18.39
N SER A 24 -14.31 10.54 -17.34
CA SER A 24 -15.37 11.30 -16.69
C SER A 24 -14.85 12.16 -15.51
N THR A 25 -13.55 12.13 -15.24
CA THR A 25 -12.92 12.83 -14.11
C THR A 25 -12.94 14.34 -14.31
N PRO A 26 -13.20 15.13 -13.26
CA PRO A 26 -13.15 16.59 -13.32
C PRO A 26 -11.85 17.10 -13.93
N SER A 27 -11.89 18.20 -14.67
CA SER A 27 -10.73 18.82 -15.33
C SER A 27 -9.56 19.03 -14.39
N ARG A 28 -9.83 19.34 -13.11
CA ARG A 28 -8.85 19.49 -12.02
C ARG A 28 -7.99 18.24 -11.83
N ILE A 29 -8.57 17.04 -11.88
CA ILE A 29 -7.82 15.79 -11.70
C ILE A 29 -6.97 15.50 -12.94
N LYS A 30 -7.47 15.80 -14.15
CA LYS A 30 -6.67 15.67 -15.39
C LYS A 30 -5.44 16.57 -15.34
N THR A 31 -5.57 17.80 -14.88
CA THR A 31 -4.45 18.73 -14.67
C THR A 31 -3.48 18.17 -13.64
N LEU A 32 -3.98 17.71 -12.49
CA LEU A 32 -3.18 17.10 -11.43
C LEU A 32 -2.38 15.89 -11.94
N LEU A 33 -2.97 15.03 -12.75
CA LEU A 33 -2.28 13.88 -13.34
C LEU A 33 -1.20 14.28 -14.35
N ALA A 34 -1.41 15.38 -15.08
CA ALA A 34 -0.43 15.92 -16.02
C ALA A 34 0.74 16.60 -15.31
N GLU A 35 0.46 17.29 -14.22
CA GLU A 35 1.50 17.86 -13.36
C GLU A 35 2.44 16.74 -12.85
N TYR A 36 3.69 17.05 -12.70
CA TYR A 36 4.70 16.11 -12.18
C TYR A 36 4.80 14.76 -12.94
N ARG A 37 4.32 14.66 -14.19
CA ARG A 37 4.46 13.45 -15.00
C ARG A 37 5.92 13.00 -15.10
N ILE A 38 6.83 13.90 -15.47
CA ILE A 38 8.25 13.58 -15.59
C ILE A 38 8.90 13.17 -14.27
N PRO A 39 8.74 13.90 -13.16
CA PRO A 39 9.24 13.45 -11.86
C PRO A 39 8.70 12.07 -11.44
N ARG A 40 7.44 11.77 -11.74
CA ARG A 40 6.81 10.49 -11.44
C ARG A 40 7.39 9.33 -12.26
N GLU A 41 7.60 9.53 -13.55
CA GLU A 41 8.28 8.57 -14.42
C GLU A 41 9.72 8.30 -13.95
N ARG A 42 10.48 9.33 -13.67
CA ARG A 42 11.84 9.22 -13.12
C ARG A 42 11.90 8.49 -11.77
N MET A 43 10.90 8.67 -10.92
CA MET A 43 10.77 7.92 -9.67
C MET A 43 10.62 6.42 -9.97
N ALA A 44 9.73 6.02 -10.87
CA ALA A 44 9.53 4.62 -11.21
C ALA A 44 10.75 3.99 -11.91
N ASP A 45 11.46 4.73 -12.74
CA ASP A 45 12.70 4.27 -13.35
C ASP A 45 13.79 4.05 -12.30
N ARG A 46 13.95 4.96 -11.33
CA ARG A 46 14.85 4.79 -10.20
C ARG A 46 14.50 3.55 -9.35
N LEU A 47 13.21 3.29 -9.11
CA LEU A 47 12.76 2.09 -8.40
C LEU A 47 13.19 0.81 -9.12
N ARG A 48 13.10 0.77 -10.44
CA ARG A 48 13.54 -0.35 -11.26
C ARG A 48 15.05 -0.51 -11.27
N GLU A 49 15.80 0.56 -11.49
CA GLU A 49 17.23 0.54 -11.79
C GLU A 49 18.07 0.45 -10.52
N ASN A 50 17.78 1.28 -9.51
CA ASN A 50 18.59 1.38 -8.30
C ASN A 50 18.13 0.41 -7.21
N TYR A 51 16.82 0.14 -7.13
CA TYR A 51 16.23 -0.66 -6.05
C TYR A 51 15.77 -2.05 -6.47
N GLN A 52 15.96 -2.39 -7.75
CA GLN A 52 15.66 -3.72 -8.27
C GLN A 52 14.19 -4.14 -8.04
N ILE A 53 13.25 -3.19 -8.08
CA ILE A 53 11.82 -3.54 -8.15
C ILE A 53 11.57 -4.17 -9.52
N ARG A 54 11.10 -5.42 -9.53
CA ARG A 54 10.95 -6.25 -10.74
C ARG A 54 9.52 -6.38 -11.22
N ASP A 55 8.54 -6.23 -10.33
CA ASP A 55 7.13 -6.33 -10.70
C ASP A 55 6.72 -5.15 -11.57
N ALA A 56 6.42 -5.45 -12.83
CA ALA A 56 6.02 -4.43 -13.81
C ALA A 56 4.69 -3.75 -13.46
N ASN A 57 3.76 -4.48 -12.81
CA ASN A 57 2.48 -3.93 -12.39
C ASN A 57 2.66 -2.95 -11.22
N VAL A 58 3.57 -3.26 -10.29
CA VAL A 58 3.94 -2.35 -9.19
C VAL A 58 4.56 -1.07 -9.76
N LEU A 59 5.51 -1.18 -10.67
CA LEU A 59 6.13 -0.03 -11.33
C LEU A 59 5.09 0.82 -12.08
N GLU A 60 4.13 0.18 -12.75
CA GLU A 60 3.07 0.88 -13.45
C GLU A 60 2.12 1.58 -12.46
N ALA A 61 1.73 0.94 -11.35
CA ALA A 61 0.96 1.59 -10.30
C ALA A 61 1.67 2.84 -9.75
N MET A 62 2.98 2.75 -9.51
CA MET A 62 3.80 3.88 -9.05
C MET A 62 3.88 5.01 -10.09
N ARG A 63 3.81 4.69 -11.40
CA ARG A 63 3.74 5.68 -12.48
C ARG A 63 2.37 6.32 -12.59
N ARG A 64 1.30 5.63 -12.22
CA ARG A 64 -0.08 6.10 -12.40
C ARG A 64 -0.59 6.92 -11.22
N ILE A 65 -0.35 6.45 -10.01
CA ILE A 65 -0.88 7.10 -8.81
C ILE A 65 -0.13 8.40 -8.51
N PRO A 66 -0.81 9.57 -8.45
CA PRO A 66 -0.18 10.87 -8.28
C PRO A 66 0.22 11.11 -6.82
N ARG A 67 1.44 10.71 -6.42
CA ARG A 67 1.91 10.82 -5.05
C ARG A 67 1.82 12.24 -4.47
N HIS A 68 2.06 13.28 -5.31
CA HIS A 68 1.97 14.68 -4.90
C HIS A 68 0.54 15.11 -4.47
N PHE A 69 -0.48 14.34 -4.81
CA PHE A 69 -1.85 14.55 -4.33
C PHE A 69 -2.04 14.19 -2.86
N PHE A 70 -1.18 13.34 -2.31
CA PHE A 70 -1.25 12.80 -0.96
C PHE A 70 -0.38 13.54 0.06
N VAL A 71 0.24 14.63 -0.34
CA VAL A 71 1.04 15.51 0.53
C VAL A 71 0.48 16.93 0.51
N SER A 72 0.91 17.75 1.47
CA SER A 72 0.55 19.17 1.49
C SER A 72 1.10 19.90 0.25
N GLU A 73 0.48 20.99 -0.15
CA GLU A 73 0.88 21.79 -1.31
C GLU A 73 2.35 22.20 -1.26
N ALA A 74 2.84 22.62 -0.10
CA ALA A 74 4.24 23.00 0.12
C ALA A 74 5.24 21.86 -0.15
N LEU A 75 4.79 20.60 -0.07
CA LEU A 75 5.65 19.44 -0.25
C LEU A 75 5.51 18.76 -1.63
N ARG A 76 4.60 19.22 -2.50
CA ARG A 76 4.36 18.61 -3.81
C ARG A 76 5.61 18.51 -4.67
N GLY A 77 6.45 19.53 -4.68
CA GLY A 77 7.72 19.54 -5.41
C GLY A 77 8.72 18.48 -4.93
N ARG A 78 8.58 17.99 -3.70
CA ARG A 78 9.41 16.95 -3.09
C ARG A 78 8.79 15.56 -3.14
N ALA A 79 7.54 15.43 -3.57
CA ALA A 79 6.76 14.19 -3.49
C ALA A 79 7.40 12.98 -4.18
N TYR A 80 8.21 13.22 -5.21
CA TYR A 80 8.86 12.18 -6.01
C TYR A 80 10.34 11.95 -5.65
N GLY A 81 10.82 12.63 -4.60
CA GLY A 81 12.10 12.33 -3.98
C GLY A 81 12.09 10.99 -3.25
N ASP A 82 13.28 10.41 -3.07
CA ASP A 82 13.41 9.09 -2.46
C ASP A 82 13.54 9.17 -0.95
N HIS A 83 12.53 9.74 -0.31
CA HIS A 83 12.44 9.89 1.14
C HIS A 83 10.97 9.92 1.60
N ALA A 84 10.78 9.64 2.87
CA ALA A 84 9.49 9.86 3.54
C ALA A 84 9.22 11.37 3.67
N LEU A 85 7.94 11.76 3.67
CA LEU A 85 7.53 13.14 3.89
C LEU A 85 6.52 13.23 5.04
N PRO A 86 6.52 14.30 5.82
CA PRO A 86 5.53 14.49 6.85
C PRO A 86 4.13 14.71 6.24
N ILE A 87 3.13 14.19 6.94
CA ILE A 87 1.72 14.46 6.73
C ILE A 87 1.10 14.94 8.05
N SER A 88 -0.22 15.13 8.09
CA SER A 88 -0.93 15.54 9.31
C SER A 88 -0.72 14.55 10.47
N PHE A 89 -0.93 15.02 11.70
CA PHE A 89 -0.90 14.23 12.94
C PHE A 89 0.46 13.54 13.23
N ASN A 90 1.57 14.18 12.89
CA ASN A 90 2.93 13.65 13.07
C ASN A 90 3.14 12.26 12.40
N GLN A 91 2.36 11.98 11.35
CA GLN A 91 2.55 10.80 10.53
C GLN A 91 3.37 11.13 9.29
N THR A 92 3.73 10.11 8.53
CA THR A 92 4.50 10.25 7.29
C THR A 92 3.88 9.46 6.15
N ILE A 93 4.03 9.96 4.93
CA ILE A 93 3.91 9.13 3.74
C ILE A 93 5.27 8.45 3.51
N SER A 94 5.27 7.13 3.43
CA SER A 94 6.50 6.32 3.33
C SER A 94 7.29 6.64 2.06
N GLN A 95 8.62 6.43 2.11
CA GLN A 95 9.52 6.53 0.96
C GLN A 95 9.00 5.71 -0.23
N PRO A 96 9.09 6.21 -1.47
CA PRO A 96 8.61 5.50 -2.66
C PRO A 96 9.16 4.07 -2.79
N PHE A 97 10.44 3.86 -2.50
CA PHE A 97 11.04 2.52 -2.50
C PHE A 97 10.32 1.57 -1.54
N ILE A 98 10.06 1.99 -0.32
CA ILE A 98 9.40 1.16 0.69
C ILE A 98 7.97 0.80 0.26
N VAL A 99 7.21 1.76 -0.29
CA VAL A 99 5.87 1.52 -0.85
C VAL A 99 5.92 0.44 -1.94
N ALA A 100 6.82 0.60 -2.92
CA ALA A 100 6.97 -0.35 -4.02
C ALA A 100 7.43 -1.74 -3.52
N ARG A 101 8.40 -1.78 -2.60
CA ARG A 101 8.93 -3.04 -2.06
C ARG A 101 7.90 -3.83 -1.27
N MET A 102 7.18 -3.17 -0.37
CA MET A 102 6.11 -3.83 0.39
C MET A 102 5.00 -4.34 -0.52
N THR A 103 4.64 -3.57 -1.53
CA THR A 103 3.62 -3.98 -2.52
C THR A 103 4.09 -5.19 -3.34
N GLU A 104 5.34 -5.18 -3.82
CA GLU A 104 5.94 -6.29 -4.57
C GLU A 104 5.99 -7.59 -3.74
N LEU A 105 6.34 -7.49 -2.45
CA LEU A 105 6.40 -8.63 -1.54
C LEU A 105 5.05 -9.31 -1.30
N LEU A 106 3.94 -8.60 -1.48
CA LEU A 106 2.60 -9.18 -1.42
C LEU A 106 2.30 -10.08 -2.62
N GLY A 107 2.81 -9.77 -3.81
CA GLY A 107 2.58 -10.55 -5.04
C GLY A 107 1.10 -10.60 -5.41
N LEU A 108 0.52 -9.43 -5.66
CA LEU A 108 -0.91 -9.23 -5.87
C LEU A 108 -1.36 -9.55 -7.30
N ASP A 109 -2.63 -9.89 -7.43
CA ASP A 109 -3.35 -9.96 -8.69
C ASP A 109 -4.71 -9.22 -8.61
N LYS A 110 -5.42 -9.17 -9.75
CA LYS A 110 -6.71 -8.48 -9.90
C LYS A 110 -7.85 -9.04 -9.03
N ASN A 111 -7.70 -10.24 -8.52
CA ASN A 111 -8.71 -10.89 -7.69
C ASN A 111 -8.35 -10.80 -6.20
N SER A 112 -7.16 -10.31 -5.90
CA SER A 112 -6.65 -10.22 -4.53
C SER A 112 -7.52 -9.31 -3.67
N ARG A 113 -7.83 -9.78 -2.46
CA ARG A 113 -8.48 -9.03 -1.37
C ARG A 113 -7.43 -8.68 -0.35
N ILE A 114 -7.23 -7.39 -0.13
CA ILE A 114 -6.12 -6.85 0.67
C ILE A 114 -6.65 -6.12 1.88
N LEU A 115 -5.94 -6.31 3.01
CA LEU A 115 -6.06 -5.46 4.19
C LEU A 115 -4.80 -4.61 4.33
N GLU A 116 -4.98 -3.32 4.48
CA GLU A 116 -3.92 -2.36 4.82
C GLU A 116 -4.13 -1.85 6.24
N ILE A 117 -3.06 -1.82 7.04
CA ILE A 117 -3.03 -1.25 8.38
C ILE A 117 -2.12 -0.03 8.37
N GLY A 118 -2.69 1.13 8.72
CA GLY A 118 -2.01 2.43 8.66
C GLY A 118 -2.18 3.09 7.30
N ALA A 119 -3.41 3.40 6.89
CA ALA A 119 -3.71 4.07 5.61
C ALA A 119 -3.00 5.43 5.46
N GLY A 120 -2.81 6.14 6.55
CA GLY A 120 -2.12 7.42 6.58
C GLY A 120 -2.74 8.42 5.61
N SER A 121 -1.96 8.87 4.62
CA SER A 121 -2.43 9.78 3.58
C SER A 121 -3.41 9.14 2.58
N GLY A 122 -3.46 7.80 2.49
CA GLY A 122 -4.18 7.02 1.48
C GLY A 122 -3.35 6.66 0.24
N TYR A 123 -2.07 7.05 0.16
CA TYR A 123 -1.24 6.78 -1.01
C TYR A 123 -0.99 5.29 -1.23
N GLN A 124 -0.58 4.55 -0.19
CA GLN A 124 -0.40 3.10 -0.28
C GLN A 124 -1.71 2.41 -0.61
N THR A 125 -2.84 2.85 -0.03
CA THR A 125 -4.19 2.36 -0.36
C THR A 125 -4.49 2.53 -1.86
N ALA A 126 -4.18 3.69 -2.44
CA ALA A 126 -4.37 3.96 -3.86
C ALA A 126 -3.47 3.07 -4.74
N VAL A 127 -2.21 2.84 -4.36
CA VAL A 127 -1.30 1.91 -5.06
C VAL A 127 -1.84 0.49 -5.02
N LEU A 128 -2.27 0.01 -3.86
CA LEU A 128 -2.87 -1.32 -3.70
C LEU A 128 -4.15 -1.48 -4.53
N SER A 129 -5.01 -0.45 -4.56
CA SER A 129 -6.27 -0.49 -5.30
C SER A 129 -6.07 -0.59 -6.82
N TYR A 130 -4.95 -0.11 -7.33
CA TYR A 130 -4.59 -0.27 -8.74
C TYR A 130 -4.26 -1.73 -9.11
N LEU A 131 -3.80 -2.52 -8.15
CA LEU A 131 -3.28 -3.88 -8.35
C LEU A 131 -4.26 -4.97 -7.93
N ALA A 132 -5.10 -4.70 -6.93
CA ALA A 132 -5.98 -5.66 -6.28
C ALA A 132 -7.45 -5.45 -6.68
N GLY A 133 -8.27 -6.49 -6.49
CA GLY A 133 -9.71 -6.42 -6.72
C GLY A 133 -10.43 -5.60 -5.66
N GLN A 134 -10.02 -5.73 -4.40
CA GLN A 134 -10.63 -5.02 -3.27
C GLN A 134 -9.60 -4.72 -2.19
N VAL A 135 -9.60 -3.48 -1.70
CA VAL A 135 -8.72 -3.02 -0.60
C VAL A 135 -9.57 -2.54 0.57
N TYR A 136 -9.29 -3.08 1.73
CA TYR A 136 -9.80 -2.62 3.02
C TYR A 136 -8.63 -1.99 3.78
N ALA A 137 -8.77 -0.76 4.22
CA ALA A 137 -7.71 -0.04 4.91
C ALA A 137 -8.19 0.42 6.29
N ILE A 138 -7.33 0.32 7.27
CA ILE A 138 -7.57 0.79 8.63
C ILE A 138 -6.58 1.89 8.96
N GLU A 139 -7.09 2.96 9.53
CA GLU A 139 -6.30 4.04 10.09
C GLU A 139 -6.79 4.32 11.52
N ARG A 140 -5.87 4.41 12.47
CA ARG A 140 -6.21 4.64 13.88
C ARG A 140 -6.73 6.07 14.13
N ILE A 141 -6.18 7.04 13.43
CA ILE A 141 -6.53 8.45 13.58
C ILE A 141 -7.76 8.76 12.73
N GLY A 142 -8.90 9.01 13.37
CA GLY A 142 -10.20 9.17 12.69
C GLY A 142 -10.23 10.28 11.64
N GLU A 143 -9.59 11.42 11.92
CA GLU A 143 -9.47 12.54 10.98
C GLU A 143 -8.68 12.12 9.73
N LEU A 144 -7.55 11.45 9.93
CA LEU A 144 -6.69 10.98 8.84
C LEU A 144 -7.40 9.92 7.98
N ALA A 145 -8.16 9.01 8.61
CA ALA A 145 -8.99 8.03 7.90
C ALA A 145 -10.02 8.71 6.99
N ARG A 146 -10.69 9.76 7.48
CA ARG A 146 -11.66 10.53 6.68
C ARG A 146 -11.01 11.25 5.52
N GLU A 147 -9.84 11.88 5.74
CA GLU A 147 -9.07 12.54 4.68
C GLU A 147 -8.60 11.54 3.62
N ALA A 148 -8.07 10.39 4.04
CA ALA A 148 -7.63 9.33 3.12
C ALA A 148 -8.80 8.84 2.26
N GLN A 149 -9.96 8.53 2.87
CA GLN A 149 -11.15 8.10 2.14
C GLN A 149 -11.64 9.16 1.14
N ALA A 150 -11.60 10.44 1.52
CA ALA A 150 -11.99 11.54 0.63
C ALA A 150 -11.05 11.64 -0.58
N ARG A 151 -9.72 11.59 -0.37
CA ARG A 151 -8.72 11.62 -1.45
C ARG A 151 -8.88 10.43 -2.42
N ILE A 152 -9.11 9.24 -1.89
CA ILE A 152 -9.32 8.03 -2.69
C ILE A 152 -10.55 8.19 -3.59
N ARG A 153 -11.67 8.67 -3.03
CA ARG A 153 -12.90 8.93 -3.81
C ARG A 153 -12.72 10.03 -4.86
N GLU A 154 -11.99 11.10 -4.52
CA GLU A 154 -11.69 12.20 -5.45
C GLU A 154 -10.88 11.69 -6.66
N LEU A 155 -10.02 10.70 -6.47
CA LEU A 155 -9.29 10.02 -7.57
C LEU A 155 -10.15 9.00 -8.34
N GLY A 156 -11.43 8.83 -8.03
CA GLY A 156 -12.30 7.86 -8.70
C GLY A 156 -12.01 6.41 -8.31
N ILE A 157 -11.38 6.17 -7.15
CA ILE A 157 -11.09 4.82 -6.67
C ILE A 157 -12.27 4.31 -5.84
N TYR A 158 -12.97 3.29 -6.34
CA TYR A 158 -14.18 2.75 -5.71
C TYR A 158 -13.99 1.35 -5.10
N ASN A 159 -12.89 0.68 -5.38
CA ASN A 159 -12.55 -0.64 -4.84
C ASN A 159 -11.69 -0.55 -3.57
N ALA A 160 -11.65 0.60 -2.91
CA ALA A 160 -10.96 0.80 -1.65
C ALA A 160 -11.87 1.47 -0.62
N THR A 161 -11.83 0.97 0.62
CA THR A 161 -12.59 1.51 1.75
C THR A 161 -11.66 1.71 2.93
N VAL A 162 -11.67 2.92 3.51
CA VAL A 162 -10.88 3.26 4.71
C VAL A 162 -11.79 3.37 5.91
N LYS A 163 -11.41 2.75 7.04
CA LYS A 163 -12.13 2.78 8.31
C LYS A 163 -11.22 3.28 9.44
N ALA A 164 -11.78 4.10 10.32
CA ALA A 164 -11.13 4.44 11.58
C ALA A 164 -11.31 3.30 12.60
N PHE A 165 -10.19 2.64 12.97
CA PHE A 165 -10.23 1.50 13.89
C PHE A 165 -8.82 1.14 14.39
N ASP A 166 -8.73 0.27 15.42
CA ASP A 166 -7.48 -0.36 15.82
C ASP A 166 -7.04 -1.40 14.78
N GLY A 167 -6.00 -1.06 14.02
CA GLY A 167 -5.48 -1.91 12.94
C GLY A 167 -4.89 -3.24 13.42
N THR A 168 -4.42 -3.32 14.66
CA THR A 168 -3.83 -4.56 15.21
C THR A 168 -4.85 -5.69 15.35
N LEU A 169 -6.14 -5.37 15.38
CA LEU A 169 -7.25 -6.31 15.39
C LEU A 169 -7.65 -6.80 13.98
N GLY A 170 -7.18 -6.11 12.93
CA GLY A 170 -7.58 -6.38 11.57
C GLY A 170 -9.04 -5.98 11.29
N TRP A 171 -9.63 -6.59 10.25
CA TRP A 171 -11.02 -6.36 9.86
C TRP A 171 -11.68 -7.69 9.43
N SER A 172 -11.98 -8.53 10.40
CA SER A 172 -12.44 -9.91 10.21
C SER A 172 -13.70 -10.05 9.34
N ALA A 173 -14.60 -9.06 9.36
CA ALA A 173 -15.83 -9.08 8.57
C ALA A 173 -15.60 -9.14 7.04
N HIS A 174 -14.38 -8.79 6.57
CA HIS A 174 -14.03 -8.82 5.16
C HIS A 174 -12.94 -9.84 4.82
N GLY A 175 -12.46 -10.58 5.82
CA GLY A 175 -11.53 -11.70 5.60
C GLY A 175 -12.19 -12.94 4.98
N PRO A 176 -11.42 -13.97 4.65
CA PRO A 176 -9.96 -13.97 4.71
C PRO A 176 -9.32 -13.19 3.57
N TYR A 177 -8.09 -12.70 3.80
CA TYR A 177 -7.33 -11.85 2.87
C TYR A 177 -6.26 -12.64 2.12
N ASP A 178 -6.00 -12.26 0.87
CA ASP A 178 -4.87 -12.75 0.07
C ASP A 178 -3.57 -12.11 0.51
N GLY A 179 -3.63 -10.84 0.95
CA GLY A 179 -2.49 -10.10 1.48
C GLY A 179 -2.87 -9.12 2.57
N ILE A 180 -1.95 -8.92 3.51
CA ILE A 180 -2.04 -7.90 4.56
C ILE A 180 -0.76 -7.06 4.53
N LEU A 181 -0.89 -5.74 4.42
CA LEU A 181 0.22 -4.79 4.49
C LEU A 181 0.07 -3.95 5.75
N VAL A 182 1.12 -3.91 6.56
CA VAL A 182 1.16 -3.09 7.78
C VAL A 182 2.19 -1.97 7.61
N ALA A 183 1.70 -0.73 7.47
CA ALA A 183 2.54 0.46 7.27
C ALA A 183 2.93 1.13 8.60
N ALA A 184 3.15 0.33 9.65
CA ALA A 184 3.60 0.74 10.97
C ALA A 184 4.42 -0.38 11.62
N GLY A 185 5.45 -0.04 12.41
CA GLY A 185 6.37 -1.00 13.01
C GLY A 185 5.86 -1.53 14.35
N GLY A 186 5.74 -2.85 14.47
CA GLY A 186 5.30 -3.52 15.69
C GLY A 186 6.43 -4.22 16.46
N PRO A 187 6.22 -4.54 17.75
CA PRO A 187 7.16 -5.36 18.51
C PRO A 187 7.13 -6.84 18.12
N ARG A 188 6.01 -7.26 17.56
CA ARG A 188 5.75 -8.63 17.10
C ARG A 188 4.64 -8.63 16.05
N ILE A 189 4.49 -9.75 15.36
CA ILE A 189 3.40 -9.96 14.40
C ILE A 189 2.09 -10.14 15.19
N PRO A 190 1.05 -9.33 14.95
CA PRO A 190 -0.24 -9.51 15.62
C PRO A 190 -0.95 -10.79 15.17
N ASP A 191 -1.26 -11.69 16.10
CA ASP A 191 -1.95 -12.94 15.81
C ASP A 191 -3.29 -12.78 15.06
N PRO A 192 -4.13 -11.75 15.38
CA PRO A 192 -5.36 -11.51 14.63
C PRO A 192 -5.15 -11.28 13.15
N LEU A 193 -4.02 -10.72 12.73
CA LEU A 193 -3.72 -10.50 11.31
C LEU A 193 -3.37 -11.81 10.61
N ILE A 194 -2.60 -12.68 11.26
CA ILE A 194 -2.30 -14.03 10.73
C ILE A 194 -3.58 -14.87 10.61
N ALA A 195 -4.45 -14.81 11.63
CA ALA A 195 -5.72 -15.53 11.60
C ALA A 195 -6.58 -15.15 10.39
N GLN A 196 -6.55 -13.87 9.99
CA GLN A 196 -7.34 -13.32 8.87
C GLN A 196 -6.70 -13.50 7.48
N LEU A 197 -5.50 -14.09 7.37
CA LEU A 197 -4.90 -14.47 6.09
C LEU A 197 -5.51 -15.77 5.56
N LYS A 198 -5.62 -15.91 4.25
CA LYS A 198 -5.78 -17.21 3.57
C LYS A 198 -4.52 -18.06 3.71
N VAL A 199 -4.65 -19.37 3.61
CA VAL A 199 -3.49 -20.24 3.36
C VAL A 199 -2.85 -19.83 2.03
N GLY A 200 -1.52 -19.68 2.01
CA GLY A 200 -0.79 -19.10 0.87
C GLY A 200 -0.76 -17.57 0.85
N GLY A 201 -1.61 -16.91 1.65
CA GLY A 201 -1.65 -15.45 1.79
C GLY A 201 -0.37 -14.90 2.44
N ARG A 202 -0.08 -13.63 2.17
CA ARG A 202 1.16 -12.97 2.59
C ARG A 202 0.86 -11.76 3.47
N LEU A 203 1.59 -11.64 4.58
CA LEU A 203 1.61 -10.46 5.41
C LEU A 203 2.98 -9.80 5.31
N VAL A 204 3.01 -8.48 5.07
CA VAL A 204 4.23 -7.68 5.04
C VAL A 204 4.16 -6.63 6.15
N ILE A 205 5.12 -6.65 7.06
CA ILE A 205 5.11 -5.85 8.28
C ILE A 205 6.54 -5.50 8.73
N PRO A 206 6.79 -4.28 9.21
CA PRO A 206 8.00 -3.93 9.95
C PRO A 206 7.93 -4.48 11.37
N ILE A 207 8.97 -5.21 11.80
CA ILE A 207 9.08 -5.77 13.17
C ILE A 207 10.41 -5.39 13.76
N GLY A 208 10.43 -5.01 15.03
CA GLY A 208 11.66 -4.75 15.80
C GLY A 208 11.45 -4.85 17.30
N GLU A 209 12.48 -5.29 18.01
CA GLU A 209 12.48 -5.34 19.48
C GLU A 209 12.42 -3.93 20.08
N THR A 210 12.94 -2.95 19.35
CA THR A 210 12.83 -1.52 19.65
C THR A 210 12.23 -0.78 18.45
N ARG A 211 11.81 0.47 18.65
CA ARG A 211 11.25 1.30 17.58
C ARG A 211 12.28 1.71 16.54
N GLU A 212 13.55 1.73 16.91
CA GLU A 212 14.68 2.13 16.07
C GLU A 212 15.27 0.94 15.28
N SER A 213 15.10 -0.27 15.78
CA SER A 213 15.65 -1.48 15.17
C SER A 213 14.56 -2.32 14.52
N GLN A 214 14.10 -1.89 13.35
CA GLN A 214 13.04 -2.57 12.61
C GLN A 214 13.60 -3.26 11.36
N LYS A 215 13.06 -4.44 11.07
CA LYS A 215 13.28 -5.18 9.82
C LYS A 215 11.95 -5.37 9.10
N LEU A 216 11.96 -5.23 7.80
CA LEU A 216 10.81 -5.58 6.98
C LEU A 216 10.70 -7.10 6.91
N VAL A 217 9.55 -7.62 7.30
CA VAL A 217 9.28 -9.06 7.38
C VAL A 217 8.12 -9.41 6.45
N ARG A 218 8.27 -10.51 5.69
CA ARG A 218 7.18 -11.15 4.98
C ARG A 218 6.85 -12.47 5.66
N VAL A 219 5.57 -12.68 5.97
CA VAL A 219 5.02 -13.95 6.46
C VAL A 219 4.18 -14.56 5.35
N ILE A 220 4.38 -15.84 5.07
CA ILE A 220 3.53 -16.62 4.18
C ILE A 220 2.79 -17.63 5.05
N LYS A 221 1.46 -17.56 5.07
CA LYS A 221 0.64 -18.47 5.86
C LYS A 221 0.61 -19.85 5.22
N CYS A 222 1.01 -20.86 5.97
CA CYS A 222 0.88 -22.27 5.59
C CYS A 222 -0.12 -22.98 6.51
N GLU A 223 -0.51 -24.20 6.17
CA GLU A 223 -1.49 -24.97 6.94
C GLU A 223 -0.99 -25.31 8.36
N SER A 224 0.27 -25.65 8.50
CA SER A 224 0.86 -26.11 9.80
C SER A 224 1.80 -25.10 10.41
N ALA A 225 2.62 -24.41 9.62
CA ALA A 225 3.59 -23.44 10.09
C ALA A 225 3.71 -22.27 9.12
N HIS A 226 4.10 -21.09 9.59
CA HIS A 226 4.27 -19.91 8.74
C HIS A 226 5.72 -19.78 8.31
N LYS A 227 5.95 -19.47 7.02
CA LYS A 227 7.28 -19.11 6.54
C LYS A 227 7.51 -17.63 6.80
N ILE A 228 8.62 -17.29 7.46
CA ILE A 228 9.01 -15.91 7.78
C ILE A 228 10.29 -15.60 7.01
N GLU A 229 10.30 -14.47 6.33
CA GLU A 229 11.42 -13.99 5.51
C GLU A 229 11.75 -12.54 5.88
N GLU A 230 13.02 -12.23 6.14
CA GLU A 230 13.51 -10.87 6.40
C GLU A 230 13.95 -10.20 5.09
N HIS A 231 13.58 -8.93 4.93
CA HIS A 231 13.85 -8.15 3.71
C HIS A 231 14.64 -6.87 3.97
N GLY A 232 15.47 -6.87 5.01
CA GLY A 232 16.37 -5.80 5.37
C GLY A 232 15.80 -4.79 6.36
N PRO A 233 16.66 -3.84 6.80
CA PRO A 233 16.28 -2.83 7.77
C PRO A 233 15.28 -1.83 7.19
N CYS A 234 14.40 -1.32 8.03
CA CYS A 234 13.44 -0.26 7.69
C CYS A 234 13.14 0.57 8.93
N GLN A 235 12.43 1.68 8.73
CA GLN A 235 11.98 2.51 9.83
C GLN A 235 10.57 3.04 9.57
N PHE A 236 9.68 2.74 10.49
CA PHE A 236 8.27 3.13 10.45
C PHE A 236 7.84 3.76 11.77
N VAL A 237 6.78 4.55 11.69
CA VAL A 237 6.02 4.98 12.87
C VAL A 237 5.54 3.76 13.65
N PRO A 238 5.38 3.85 14.99
CA PRO A 238 4.98 2.70 15.80
C PRO A 238 3.55 2.25 15.46
N LEU A 239 3.38 0.93 15.37
CA LEU A 239 2.08 0.27 15.33
C LEU A 239 1.47 0.34 16.74
N ILE A 240 0.52 1.24 16.94
CA ILE A 240 -0.18 1.44 18.22
C ILE A 240 -1.51 0.70 18.18
N GLY A 241 -1.81 -0.05 19.23
CA GLY A 241 -3.05 -0.78 19.41
C GLY A 241 -2.93 -1.96 20.36
N GLN A 242 -3.98 -2.75 20.51
CA GLN A 242 -4.07 -3.84 21.48
C GLN A 242 -2.95 -4.89 21.31
N HIS A 243 -2.53 -5.15 20.06
CA HIS A 243 -1.46 -6.11 19.74
C HIS A 243 -0.19 -5.42 19.20
N GLY A 244 -0.05 -4.10 19.39
CA GLY A 244 1.09 -3.29 19.02
C GLY A 244 1.83 -2.72 20.22
N TRP A 245 2.44 -1.55 20.02
CA TRP A 245 3.02 -0.77 21.11
C TRP A 245 1.93 -0.11 21.95
N PRO A 246 2.12 0.02 23.28
CA PRO A 246 1.20 0.79 24.12
C PRO A 246 1.10 2.25 23.67
N GLU A 247 -0.07 2.87 23.83
CA GLU A 247 -0.26 4.29 23.63
C GLU A 247 0.54 5.08 24.69
N GLY A 248 1.19 6.17 24.27
CA GLY A 248 1.97 7.01 25.18
C GLY A 248 3.38 6.52 25.55
N SER A 249 3.82 5.37 25.05
CA SER A 249 5.23 5.00 25.16
C SER A 249 6.06 6.00 24.35
N ARG A 250 6.83 6.87 25.05
CA ARG A 250 7.66 7.94 24.46
C ARG A 250 8.68 7.36 23.47
N GLN A 251 8.94 8.17 22.44
CA GLN A 251 10.10 8.02 21.54
C GLN A 251 11.38 8.02 22.34
#